data_0b17915c4f07426dcd14aaf701d08ce5
#
_entry.id   0b17915c4f07426dcd14aaf701d08ce5
#
_cell.length_a   1.000
_cell.length_b   1.000
_cell.length_c   1.000
_cell.angle_alpha   90.00
_cell.angle_beta   90.00
_cell.angle_gamma   90.00
#
_symmetry.space_group_name_H-M   'P 1'
#
loop_
_entity.id
_entity.type
_entity.pdbx_description
1 polymer ?
#
loop_
_entity_poly.entity_id
_entity_poly.type
_entity_poly.pdbx_seq_one_letter_code
_entity_poly.pdbx_strand_id
1 'polypeptide(L)'
;MLILNGKIITWGEPAQILENQAILIRDNRIQEIAAQADLLARFPQEERIDAKDQYVMPGNICAHTHFYGAFSRGMAIPGAPAKDFPEILEKLWWPLDKSLLMEDVRSSALVCLVDAVKHGTTTLIDHHASPGAITGSLDVIAEAVEQAGVRASLC
;
A
#
# COMPACT_ATOMS: atom_id res chain seq x y z
N MET A 1 -14.12 17.44 0.09
CA MET A 1 -14.64 16.23 0.78
C MET A 1 -14.42 16.34 2.27
N LEU A 2 -15.39 15.94 3.08
CA LEU A 2 -15.30 15.87 4.54
C LEU A 2 -15.34 14.43 5.02
N ILE A 3 -14.45 14.05 5.93
CA ILE A 3 -14.54 12.78 6.67
C ILE A 3 -15.11 13.12 8.05
N LEU A 4 -16.24 12.48 8.39
CA LEU A 4 -17.06 12.76 9.58
C LEU A 4 -17.15 11.53 10.47
N ASN A 5 -17.56 11.74 11.74
CA ASN A 5 -17.91 10.69 12.69
C ASN A 5 -16.80 9.65 12.88
N GLY A 6 -15.54 10.06 12.84
CA GLY A 6 -14.39 9.20 13.06
C GLY A 6 -13.62 9.56 14.33
N LYS A 7 -12.92 8.59 14.90
CA LYS A 7 -11.88 8.81 15.92
C LYS A 7 -10.56 9.01 15.20
N ILE A 8 -10.13 10.26 15.07
CA ILE A 8 -8.95 10.60 14.28
C ILE A 8 -7.70 10.35 15.12
N ILE A 9 -6.84 9.46 14.64
CA ILE A 9 -5.52 9.20 15.24
C ILE A 9 -4.46 9.96 14.45
N THR A 10 -3.67 10.79 15.15
CA THR A 10 -2.51 11.46 14.54
C THR A 10 -1.23 10.68 14.85
N TRP A 11 -0.28 10.69 13.91
CA TRP A 11 1.08 10.15 14.13
C TRP A 11 2.07 11.22 14.60
N GLY A 12 1.56 12.38 15.10
CA GLY A 12 2.41 13.46 15.61
C GLY A 12 3.05 13.15 16.96
N GLU A 13 3.92 14.00 17.41
CA GLU A 13 4.52 13.97 18.76
C GLU A 13 4.00 15.14 19.60
N PRO A 14 3.15 14.89 20.60
CA PRO A 14 2.58 13.57 20.98
C PRO A 14 1.51 13.09 20.00
N ALA A 15 1.36 11.77 19.85
CA ALA A 15 0.24 11.18 19.15
C ALA A 15 -1.07 11.50 19.90
N GLN A 16 -2.13 11.81 19.17
CA GLN A 16 -3.41 12.22 19.74
C GLN A 16 -4.57 11.41 19.14
N ILE A 17 -5.62 11.25 19.92
CA ILE A 17 -6.93 10.79 19.45
C ILE A 17 -7.86 11.99 19.52
N LEU A 18 -8.35 12.42 18.37
CA LEU A 18 -9.24 13.56 18.25
C LEU A 18 -10.67 13.05 18.05
N GLU A 19 -11.55 13.39 18.97
CA GLU A 19 -12.97 13.06 18.91
C GLU A 19 -13.81 14.30 18.56
N ASN A 20 -14.98 14.10 17.97
CA ASN A 20 -15.88 15.18 17.53
C ASN A 20 -15.26 16.16 16.54
N GLN A 21 -14.21 15.73 15.84
CA GLN A 21 -13.59 16.50 14.77
C GLN A 21 -13.85 15.86 13.41
N ALA A 22 -13.69 16.64 12.36
CA ALA A 22 -13.75 16.20 10.98
C ALA A 22 -12.50 16.62 10.23
N ILE A 23 -12.24 15.92 9.12
CA ILE A 23 -11.11 16.20 8.22
C ILE A 23 -11.66 16.80 6.94
N LEU A 24 -11.22 18.01 6.58
CA LEU A 24 -11.45 18.59 5.27
C LEU A 24 -10.31 18.22 4.33
N ILE A 25 -10.64 17.57 3.22
CA ILE A 25 -9.69 17.19 2.16
C ILE A 25 -10.04 17.97 0.90
N ARG A 26 -9.04 18.66 0.31
CA ARG A 26 -9.09 19.29 -1.00
C ARG A 26 -7.77 19.06 -1.73
N ASP A 27 -7.83 18.90 -3.03
CA ASP A 27 -6.66 18.72 -3.89
C ASP A 27 -5.71 17.60 -3.40
N ASN A 28 -6.29 16.48 -2.94
CA ASN A 28 -5.59 15.32 -2.38
C ASN A 28 -4.73 15.64 -1.13
N ARG A 29 -5.09 16.70 -0.38
CA ARG A 29 -4.40 17.09 0.85
C ARG A 29 -5.40 17.32 1.98
N ILE A 30 -4.97 16.98 3.19
CA ILE A 30 -5.68 17.40 4.40
C ILE A 30 -5.48 18.92 4.51
N GLN A 31 -6.56 19.67 4.33
CA GLN A 31 -6.55 21.13 4.42
C GLN A 31 -6.75 21.60 5.85
N GLU A 32 -7.65 20.93 6.59
CA GLU A 32 -7.99 21.33 7.96
C GLU A 32 -8.53 20.12 8.74
N ILE A 33 -8.23 20.09 10.03
CA ILE A 33 -8.89 19.23 11.01
C ILE A 33 -9.46 20.17 12.07
N ALA A 34 -10.79 20.17 12.25
CA ALA A 34 -11.47 21.07 13.19
C ALA A 34 -12.76 20.44 13.71
N ALA A 35 -13.43 21.12 14.63
CA ALA A 35 -14.71 20.68 15.17
C ALA A 35 -15.69 20.33 14.04
N GLN A 36 -16.28 19.15 14.10
CA GLN A 36 -17.15 18.64 13.04
C GLN A 36 -18.32 19.59 12.75
N ALA A 37 -18.93 20.16 13.79
CA ALA A 37 -20.04 21.10 13.64
C ALA A 37 -19.62 22.37 12.87
N ASP A 38 -18.41 22.87 13.11
CA ASP A 38 -17.86 24.05 12.43
C ASP A 38 -17.61 23.77 10.94
N LEU A 39 -16.94 22.66 10.61
CA LEU A 39 -16.69 22.30 9.23
C LEU A 39 -17.98 22.03 8.44
N LEU A 40 -18.99 21.42 9.08
CA LEU A 40 -20.29 21.20 8.45
C LEU A 40 -21.02 22.52 8.16
N ALA A 41 -20.92 23.50 9.07
CA ALA A 41 -21.52 24.81 8.87
C ALA A 41 -20.83 25.62 7.75
N ARG A 42 -19.50 25.57 7.70
CA ARG A 42 -18.69 26.32 6.71
C ARG A 42 -18.74 25.67 5.32
N PHE A 43 -18.89 24.35 5.24
CA PHE A 43 -18.81 23.59 4.00
C PHE A 43 -20.03 22.65 3.81
N PRO A 44 -21.27 23.19 3.76
CA PRO A 44 -22.48 22.38 3.73
C PRO A 44 -22.65 21.53 2.46
N GLN A 45 -21.99 21.92 1.36
CA GLN A 45 -22.11 21.26 0.05
C GLN A 45 -20.96 20.28 -0.26
N GLU A 46 -20.00 20.15 0.65
CA GLU A 46 -18.89 19.21 0.43
C GLU A 46 -19.37 17.76 0.44
N GLU A 47 -18.80 16.94 -0.41
CA GLU A 47 -18.97 15.49 -0.36
C GLU A 47 -18.55 14.96 1.02
N ARG A 48 -19.25 13.93 1.51
CA ARG A 48 -19.08 13.43 2.88
C ARG A 48 -18.81 11.94 2.90
N ILE A 49 -17.82 11.54 3.70
CA ILE A 49 -17.57 10.16 4.09
C ILE A 49 -17.90 10.04 5.57
N ASP A 50 -18.83 9.15 5.92
CA ASP A 50 -19.16 8.82 7.30
C ASP A 50 -18.28 7.66 7.77
N ALA A 51 -17.39 7.92 8.71
CA ALA A 51 -16.48 6.92 9.27
C ALA A 51 -17.16 6.00 10.31
N LYS A 52 -18.43 6.24 10.68
CA LYS A 52 -19.26 5.36 11.53
C LYS A 52 -18.56 4.95 12.84
N ASP A 53 -18.01 5.92 13.53
CA ASP A 53 -17.24 5.77 14.78
C ASP A 53 -15.97 4.92 14.67
N GLN A 54 -15.52 4.62 13.45
CA GLN A 54 -14.27 3.90 13.24
C GLN A 54 -13.05 4.81 13.37
N TYR A 55 -11.90 4.20 13.52
CA TYR A 55 -10.63 4.93 13.53
C TYR A 55 -10.28 5.45 12.13
N VAL A 56 -9.89 6.72 12.07
CA VAL A 56 -9.37 7.38 10.88
C VAL A 56 -7.92 7.77 11.15
N MET A 57 -6.99 7.24 10.40
CA MET A 57 -5.56 7.47 10.61
C MET A 57 -4.81 7.51 9.27
N PRO A 58 -3.59 8.05 9.24
CA PRO A 58 -2.73 7.92 8.06
C PRO A 58 -2.57 6.45 7.65
N GLY A 59 -2.63 6.18 6.35
CA GLY A 59 -2.46 4.83 5.83
C GLY A 59 -1.04 4.30 6.08
N ASN A 60 -0.93 2.98 6.20
CA ASN A 60 0.35 2.31 6.40
C ASN A 60 1.31 2.56 5.23
N ILE A 61 2.60 2.63 5.55
CA ILE A 61 3.69 2.69 4.58
C ILE A 61 4.47 1.37 4.67
N CYS A 62 4.46 0.58 3.60
CA CYS A 62 5.32 -0.59 3.48
C CYS A 62 6.63 -0.17 2.84
N ALA A 63 7.66 0.05 3.69
CA ALA A 63 8.94 0.59 3.26
C ALA A 63 9.89 -0.45 2.65
N HIS A 64 9.51 -1.72 2.61
CA HIS A 64 10.28 -2.81 2.01
C HIS A 64 9.31 -3.89 1.54
N THR A 65 9.23 -4.08 0.22
CA THR A 65 8.46 -5.18 -0.37
C THR A 65 9.08 -5.66 -1.68
N HIS A 66 8.67 -6.85 -2.07
CA HIS A 66 8.96 -7.47 -3.36
C HIS A 66 7.63 -7.98 -3.90
N PHE A 67 6.98 -7.25 -4.81
CA PHE A 67 5.65 -7.62 -5.29
C PHE A 67 5.62 -9.04 -5.87
N TYR A 68 6.63 -9.41 -6.62
CA TYR A 68 6.73 -10.76 -7.18
C TYR A 68 6.87 -11.86 -6.11
N GLY A 69 7.27 -11.50 -4.90
CA GLY A 69 7.28 -12.41 -3.75
C GLY A 69 5.90 -12.95 -3.39
N ALA A 70 4.81 -12.36 -3.88
CA ALA A 70 3.47 -12.92 -3.74
C ALA A 70 3.37 -14.36 -4.29
N PHE A 71 4.16 -14.70 -5.31
CA PHE A 71 4.19 -16.03 -5.92
C PHE A 71 5.03 -17.05 -5.16
N SER A 72 5.81 -16.62 -4.15
CA SER A 72 6.52 -17.56 -3.27
C SER A 72 5.59 -18.26 -2.27
N ARG A 73 4.38 -17.77 -2.10
CA ARG A 73 3.39 -18.38 -1.19
C ARG A 73 3.01 -19.78 -1.64
N GLY A 74 3.30 -20.76 -0.79
CA GLY A 74 2.98 -22.16 -1.08
C GLY A 74 3.91 -22.84 -2.08
N MET A 75 4.99 -22.19 -2.52
CA MET A 75 6.00 -22.83 -3.36
C MET A 75 6.64 -24.01 -2.62
N ALA A 76 6.68 -25.17 -3.30
CA ALA A 76 7.49 -26.28 -2.83
C ALA A 76 8.95 -26.03 -3.18
N ILE A 77 9.78 -25.80 -2.16
CA ILE A 77 11.23 -25.64 -2.33
C ILE A 77 11.86 -27.02 -2.24
N PRO A 78 12.52 -27.53 -3.30
CA PRO A 78 13.14 -28.83 -3.28
C PRO A 78 14.32 -28.92 -2.30
N GLY A 79 14.48 -30.09 -1.68
CA GLY A 79 15.66 -30.40 -0.86
C GLY A 79 15.50 -29.98 0.61
N ALA A 80 16.64 -29.89 1.31
CA ALA A 80 16.67 -29.50 2.72
C ALA A 80 16.37 -28.01 2.90
N PRO A 81 15.79 -27.59 4.04
CA PRO A 81 15.60 -26.17 4.37
C PRO A 81 16.89 -25.37 4.23
N ALA A 82 16.76 -24.10 3.82
CA ALA A 82 17.90 -23.18 3.73
C ALA A 82 18.51 -22.97 5.13
N LYS A 83 19.82 -22.95 5.22
CA LYS A 83 20.56 -22.80 6.49
C LYS A 83 20.90 -21.34 6.77
N ASP A 84 21.01 -20.54 5.73
CA ASP A 84 21.43 -19.15 5.78
C ASP A 84 20.79 -18.34 4.64
N PHE A 85 21.03 -17.04 4.64
CA PHE A 85 20.46 -16.15 3.63
C PHE A 85 20.93 -16.45 2.20
N PRO A 86 22.22 -16.74 1.92
CA PRO A 86 22.65 -17.19 0.62
C PRO A 86 21.88 -18.39 0.07
N GLU A 87 21.66 -19.42 0.93
CA GLU A 87 20.87 -20.59 0.51
C GLU A 87 19.39 -20.25 0.24
N ILE A 88 18.80 -19.23 0.92
CA ILE A 88 17.46 -18.73 0.59
C ILE A 88 17.44 -18.10 -0.81
N LEU A 89 18.47 -17.33 -1.15
CA LEU A 89 18.59 -16.75 -2.49
C LEU A 89 18.69 -17.84 -3.55
N GLU A 90 19.57 -18.83 -3.36
CA GLU A 90 19.80 -19.92 -4.29
C GLU A 90 18.58 -20.83 -4.49
N LYS A 91 17.86 -21.13 -3.41
CA LYS A 91 16.78 -22.11 -3.43
C LYS A 91 15.42 -21.51 -3.73
N LEU A 92 15.18 -20.24 -3.40
CA LEU A 92 13.88 -19.58 -3.56
C LEU A 92 13.96 -18.39 -4.51
N TRP A 93 14.71 -17.33 -4.15
CA TRP A 93 14.60 -16.06 -4.84
C TRP A 93 15.12 -16.12 -6.27
N TRP A 94 16.33 -16.59 -6.49
CA TRP A 94 16.90 -16.65 -7.85
C TRP A 94 16.14 -17.58 -8.81
N PRO A 95 15.64 -18.75 -8.40
CA PRO A 95 14.75 -19.54 -9.24
C PRO A 95 13.44 -18.79 -9.56
N LEU A 96 12.82 -18.13 -8.59
CA LEU A 96 11.63 -17.32 -8.81
C LEU A 96 11.92 -16.17 -9.77
N ASP A 97 12.91 -15.34 -9.48
CA ASP A 97 13.29 -14.18 -10.29
C ASP A 97 13.51 -14.54 -11.77
N LYS A 98 14.18 -15.67 -12.00
CA LYS A 98 14.51 -16.15 -13.35
C LYS A 98 13.32 -16.75 -14.09
N SER A 99 12.29 -17.17 -13.39
CA SER A 99 11.09 -17.78 -13.98
C SER A 99 10.02 -16.76 -14.40
N LEU A 100 10.12 -15.52 -13.91
CA LEU A 100 9.12 -14.50 -14.16
C LEU A 100 9.11 -14.05 -15.63
N LEU A 101 7.93 -14.11 -16.22
CA LEU A 101 7.59 -13.46 -17.48
C LEU A 101 6.90 -12.13 -17.20
N MET A 102 6.72 -11.30 -18.21
CA MET A 102 6.07 -9.98 -18.05
C MET A 102 4.65 -10.07 -17.50
N GLU A 103 3.92 -11.11 -17.86
CA GLU A 103 2.58 -11.37 -17.33
C GLU A 103 2.60 -11.72 -15.83
N ASP A 104 3.62 -12.46 -15.40
CA ASP A 104 3.83 -12.80 -13.99
C ASP A 104 4.17 -11.56 -13.16
N VAL A 105 5.02 -10.68 -13.71
CA VAL A 105 5.35 -9.38 -13.11
C VAL A 105 4.08 -8.57 -12.82
N ARG A 106 3.22 -8.43 -13.85
CA ARG A 106 1.95 -7.72 -13.69
C ARG A 106 1.02 -8.39 -12.67
N SER A 107 0.84 -9.69 -12.78
CA SER A 107 -0.10 -10.44 -11.95
C SER A 107 0.33 -10.46 -10.49
N SER A 108 1.61 -10.65 -10.21
CA SER A 108 2.16 -10.62 -8.84
C SER A 108 2.01 -9.24 -8.20
N ALA A 109 2.25 -8.17 -8.96
CA ALA A 109 2.02 -6.81 -8.50
C ALA A 109 0.56 -6.59 -8.10
N LEU A 110 -0.40 -6.96 -8.96
CA LEU A 110 -1.83 -6.83 -8.67
C LEU A 110 -2.25 -7.60 -7.43
N VAL A 111 -1.78 -8.85 -7.25
CA VAL A 111 -2.08 -9.66 -6.07
C VAL A 111 -1.57 -8.98 -4.80
N CYS A 112 -0.33 -8.50 -4.81
CA CYS A 112 0.26 -7.79 -3.68
C CYS A 112 -0.48 -6.48 -3.37
N LEU A 113 -0.83 -5.72 -4.40
CA LEU A 113 -1.53 -4.44 -4.25
C LEU A 113 -2.95 -4.59 -3.72
N VAL A 114 -3.69 -5.63 -4.15
CA VAL A 114 -5.01 -5.95 -3.57
C VAL A 114 -4.89 -6.26 -2.08
N ASP A 115 -3.88 -7.03 -1.70
CA ASP A 115 -3.62 -7.36 -0.29
C ASP A 115 -3.27 -6.08 0.51
N ALA A 116 -2.40 -5.23 -0.04
CA ALA A 116 -2.02 -3.95 0.54
C ALA A 116 -3.22 -3.03 0.79
N VAL A 117 -4.09 -2.86 -0.21
CA VAL A 117 -5.31 -2.04 -0.10
C VAL A 117 -6.23 -2.57 0.98
N LYS A 118 -6.44 -3.89 1.04
CA LYS A 118 -7.27 -4.54 2.07
C LYS A 118 -6.76 -4.32 3.49
N HIS A 119 -5.46 -4.10 3.66
CA HIS A 119 -4.81 -3.87 4.95
C HIS A 119 -4.52 -2.39 5.23
N GLY A 120 -5.06 -1.47 4.41
CA GLY A 120 -4.92 -0.02 4.61
C GLY A 120 -3.51 0.52 4.31
N THR A 121 -2.73 -0.20 3.52
CA THR A 121 -1.43 0.30 3.03
C THR A 121 -1.67 1.25 1.87
N THR A 122 -1.13 2.46 1.96
CA THR A 122 -1.32 3.52 0.98
C THR A 122 -0.05 3.90 0.22
N THR A 123 1.09 3.42 0.69
CA THR A 123 2.39 3.68 0.06
C THR A 123 3.28 2.44 0.20
N LEU A 124 3.93 2.04 -0.90
CA LEU A 124 4.82 0.88 -0.92
C LEU A 124 6.16 1.27 -1.55
N ILE A 125 7.24 0.66 -1.06
CA ILE A 125 8.55 0.74 -1.68
C ILE A 125 8.90 -0.66 -2.15
N ASP A 126 8.88 -0.86 -3.47
CA ASP A 126 9.12 -2.16 -4.11
C ASP A 126 10.52 -2.24 -4.69
N HIS A 127 11.18 -3.35 -4.46
CA HIS A 127 12.41 -3.73 -5.14
C HIS A 127 12.13 -4.94 -6.00
N HIS A 128 12.23 -4.75 -7.32
CA HIS A 128 11.87 -5.76 -8.31
C HIS A 128 13.11 -6.46 -8.89
N ALA A 129 12.97 -7.75 -9.19
CA ALA A 129 13.96 -8.52 -9.93
C ALA A 129 13.26 -9.51 -10.87
N SER A 130 13.53 -9.38 -12.18
CA SER A 130 13.04 -10.30 -13.22
C SER A 130 14.03 -10.35 -14.38
N PRO A 131 15.16 -11.07 -14.25
CA PRO A 131 16.18 -11.10 -15.30
C PRO A 131 15.68 -11.62 -16.65
N GLY A 132 14.60 -12.39 -16.68
CA GLY A 132 13.92 -12.84 -17.90
C GLY A 132 12.97 -11.81 -18.53
N ALA A 133 12.62 -10.74 -17.81
CA ALA A 133 11.63 -9.73 -18.23
C ALA A 133 12.04 -8.32 -17.77
N ILE A 134 13.26 -7.88 -18.13
CA ILE A 134 13.82 -6.62 -17.63
C ILE A 134 13.14 -5.40 -18.26
N THR A 135 13.12 -5.35 -19.60
CA THR A 135 12.64 -4.16 -20.32
C THR A 135 11.15 -3.96 -20.11
N GLY A 136 10.76 -2.85 -19.49
CA GLY A 136 9.36 -2.50 -19.25
C GLY A 136 8.75 -3.11 -17.99
N SER A 137 9.51 -3.87 -17.19
CA SER A 137 8.98 -4.48 -15.95
C SER A 137 8.46 -3.44 -14.95
N LEU A 138 9.25 -2.38 -14.74
CA LEU A 138 8.83 -1.30 -13.82
C LEU A 138 7.65 -0.50 -14.36
N ASP A 139 7.52 -0.35 -15.68
CA ASP A 139 6.36 0.33 -16.30
C ASP A 139 5.08 -0.48 -16.05
N VAL A 140 5.14 -1.79 -16.24
CA VAL A 140 4.00 -2.71 -15.98
C VAL A 140 3.61 -2.72 -14.50
N ILE A 141 4.58 -2.65 -13.59
CA ILE A 141 4.30 -2.51 -12.15
C ILE A 141 3.68 -1.15 -11.86
N ALA A 142 4.19 -0.07 -12.47
CA ALA A 142 3.63 1.27 -12.30
C ALA A 142 2.17 1.35 -12.73
N GLU A 143 1.81 0.76 -13.88
CA GLU A 143 0.43 0.65 -14.34
C GLU A 143 -0.47 -0.09 -13.32
N ALA A 144 0.04 -1.18 -12.72
CA ALA A 144 -0.70 -1.90 -11.69
C ALA A 144 -0.89 -1.06 -10.42
N VAL A 145 0.12 -0.27 -10.02
CA VAL A 145 0.05 0.67 -8.89
C VAL A 145 -0.99 1.76 -9.15
N GLU A 146 -1.01 2.35 -10.34
CA GLU A 146 -2.01 3.35 -10.75
C GLU A 146 -3.42 2.75 -10.73
N GLN A 147 -3.59 1.54 -11.25
CA GLN A 147 -4.87 0.83 -11.22
C GLN A 147 -5.36 0.57 -9.79
N ALA A 148 -4.46 0.27 -8.86
CA ALA A 148 -4.79 0.06 -7.45
C ALA A 148 -5.06 1.37 -6.68
N GLY A 149 -4.65 2.51 -7.22
CA GLY A 149 -4.86 3.83 -6.63
C GLY A 149 -4.00 4.10 -5.39
N VAL A 150 -2.85 3.45 -5.26
CA VAL A 150 -1.88 3.66 -4.17
C VAL A 150 -0.62 4.37 -4.68
N ARG A 151 0.28 4.74 -3.79
CA ARG A 151 1.59 5.31 -4.14
C ARG A 151 2.66 4.24 -4.04
N ALA A 152 3.63 4.28 -4.94
CA ALA A 152 4.81 3.43 -4.85
C ALA A 152 6.10 4.16 -5.26
N SER A 153 7.21 3.67 -4.72
CA SER A 153 8.55 3.87 -5.26
C SER A 153 9.03 2.53 -5.79
N LEU A 154 9.46 2.49 -7.03
CA LEU A 154 9.83 1.26 -7.74
C LEU A 154 11.31 1.28 -8.11
N CYS A 155 12.04 0.19 -7.90
CA CYS A 155 13.45 0.04 -8.30
C CYS A 155 13.79 -1.41 -8.63
#